data_b78d290d059b4433c645d18f81d3ab55
#
_entry.id   b78d290d059b4433c645d18f81d3ab55
#
_cell.length_a   1.000
_cell.length_b   1.000
_cell.length_c   1.000
_cell.angle_alpha   90.00
_cell.angle_beta   90.00
_cell.angle_gamma   90.00
#
_symmetry.space_group_name_H-M   'P 1'
#
loop_
_entity.id
_entity.type
_entity.pdbx_description
1 polymer ?
#
loop_
_entity_poly.entity_id
_entity_poly.type
_entity_poly.pdbx_seq_one_letter_code
_entity_poly.pdbx_strand_id
1 'polypeptide(L)'
;MIKVFFIAKMKSPMPSEYLQMSKKMRELAEAHPGFIDITSEEHGDIEITISSWRSKEDVMDWANNPEHMKAKQRSKEWYEWVRGIHVEAVDD
;
A
#
# COMPACT_ATOMS: atom_id res chain seq x y z
N MET A 1 -4.05 12.60 11.62
CA MET A 1 -4.18 11.70 10.45
C MET A 1 -2.81 11.26 9.99
N ILE A 2 -2.67 10.01 9.63
CA ILE A 2 -1.41 9.46 9.13
C ILE A 2 -1.54 9.23 7.63
N LYS A 3 -0.56 9.68 6.85
CA LYS A 3 -0.45 9.36 5.43
C LYS A 3 0.67 8.34 5.23
N VAL A 4 0.37 7.31 4.45
CA VAL A 4 1.33 6.27 4.09
C VAL A 4 1.60 6.38 2.59
N PHE A 5 2.87 6.61 2.26
CA PHE A 5 3.34 6.67 0.89
C PHE A 5 4.03 5.34 0.57
N PHE A 6 3.52 4.66 -0.43
CA PHE A 6 4.13 3.46 -0.96
C PHE A 6 4.65 3.78 -2.35
N ILE A 7 5.97 3.71 -2.53
CA ILE A 7 6.62 4.01 -3.79
C ILE A 7 7.42 2.78 -4.20
N ALA A 8 7.21 2.30 -5.41
CA ALA A 8 7.83 1.07 -5.85
C ALA A 8 8.15 1.11 -7.34
N LYS A 9 9.21 0.40 -7.72
CA LYS A 9 9.53 0.16 -9.13
C LYS A 9 9.02 -1.21 -9.51
N MET A 10 8.09 -1.25 -10.46
CA MET A 10 7.46 -2.48 -10.93
C MET A 10 8.36 -3.24 -11.88
N LYS A 11 8.33 -4.56 -11.79
CA LYS A 11 9.04 -5.42 -12.75
C LYS A 11 8.28 -5.50 -14.06
N SER A 12 9.01 -5.71 -15.15
CA SER A 12 8.42 -5.90 -16.47
C SER A 12 9.02 -7.16 -17.11
N PRO A 13 8.19 -8.12 -17.57
CA PRO A 13 6.73 -8.12 -17.48
C PRO A 13 6.24 -8.39 -16.06
N MET A 14 5.06 -7.85 -15.72
CA MET A 14 4.46 -8.06 -14.42
C MET A 14 3.67 -9.38 -14.41
N PRO A 15 3.85 -10.24 -13.38
CA PRO A 15 3.06 -11.46 -13.27
C PRO A 15 1.56 -11.17 -13.19
N SER A 16 0.74 -12.06 -13.79
CA SER A 16 -0.71 -11.89 -13.83
C SER A 16 -1.35 -11.80 -12.45
N GLU A 17 -0.76 -12.44 -11.46
CA GLU A 17 -1.25 -12.43 -10.08
C GLU A 17 -1.17 -11.06 -9.41
N TYR A 18 -0.36 -10.15 -9.95
CA TYR A 18 -0.17 -8.81 -9.38
C TYR A 18 -1.47 -8.05 -9.27
N LEU A 19 -2.30 -8.05 -10.32
CA LEU A 19 -3.55 -7.31 -10.32
C LEU A 19 -4.52 -7.83 -9.25
N GLN A 20 -4.57 -9.14 -9.06
CA GLN A 20 -5.42 -9.77 -8.05
C GLN A 20 -4.93 -9.39 -6.65
N MET A 21 -3.64 -9.45 -6.43
CA MET A 21 -3.04 -9.06 -5.14
C MET A 21 -3.30 -7.60 -4.84
N SER A 22 -3.06 -6.71 -5.79
CA SER A 22 -3.25 -5.27 -5.65
C SER A 22 -4.70 -4.93 -5.30
N LYS A 23 -5.65 -5.55 -6.00
CA LYS A 23 -7.08 -5.37 -5.74
C LYS A 23 -7.43 -5.83 -4.33
N LYS A 24 -6.92 -6.99 -3.91
CA LYS A 24 -7.19 -7.53 -2.58
C LYS A 24 -6.64 -6.62 -1.48
N MET A 25 -5.43 -6.10 -1.67
CA MET A 25 -4.83 -5.18 -0.70
C MET A 25 -5.65 -3.91 -0.55
N ARG A 26 -6.16 -3.38 -1.65
CA ARG A 26 -7.03 -2.21 -1.64
C ARG A 26 -8.34 -2.50 -0.91
N GLU A 27 -8.96 -3.63 -1.18
CA GLU A 27 -10.21 -4.03 -0.52
C GLU A 27 -10.03 -4.17 1.00
N LEU A 28 -8.92 -4.77 1.44
CA LEU A 28 -8.59 -4.90 2.86
C LEU A 28 -8.40 -3.54 3.52
N ALA A 29 -7.72 -2.62 2.85
CA ALA A 29 -7.53 -1.26 3.37
C ALA A 29 -8.87 -0.55 3.50
N GLU A 30 -9.69 -0.58 2.46
CA GLU A 30 -11.01 0.08 2.44
C GLU A 30 -11.97 -0.48 3.48
N ALA A 31 -11.82 -1.74 3.85
CA ALA A 31 -12.64 -2.38 4.88
C ALA A 31 -12.20 -2.05 6.31
N HIS A 32 -11.02 -1.47 6.50
CA HIS A 32 -10.51 -1.16 7.83
C HIS A 32 -11.22 0.06 8.43
N PRO A 33 -11.64 0.01 9.73
CA PRO A 33 -12.37 1.13 10.35
C PRO A 33 -11.61 2.45 10.39
N GLY A 34 -10.28 2.41 10.41
CA GLY A 34 -9.44 3.61 10.44
C GLY A 34 -9.07 4.17 9.07
N PHE A 35 -9.52 3.52 8.00
CA PHE A 35 -9.23 3.95 6.63
C PHE A 35 -9.97 5.25 6.28
N ILE A 36 -9.29 6.18 5.63
CA ILE A 36 -9.88 7.43 5.17
C ILE A 36 -9.97 7.45 3.65
N ASP A 37 -8.85 7.36 2.95
CA ASP A 37 -8.82 7.33 1.49
C ASP A 37 -7.54 6.68 0.96
N ILE A 38 -7.54 6.41 -0.34
CA ILE A 38 -6.39 5.86 -1.03
C ILE A 38 -6.40 6.34 -2.48
N THR A 39 -5.22 6.72 -2.97
CA THR A 39 -5.01 7.07 -4.37
C THR A 39 -3.79 6.31 -4.87
N SER A 40 -3.79 5.98 -6.15
CA SER A 40 -2.68 5.26 -6.77
C SER A 40 -2.43 5.81 -8.16
N GLU A 41 -1.15 6.03 -8.49
CA GLU A 41 -0.71 6.51 -9.78
C GLU A 41 0.46 5.69 -10.27
N GLU A 42 0.58 5.56 -11.59
CA GLU A 42 1.70 4.92 -12.23
C GLU A 42 2.36 5.90 -13.19
N HIS A 43 3.68 6.03 -13.08
CA HIS A 43 4.50 6.87 -13.95
C HIS A 43 5.61 5.99 -14.54
N GLY A 44 5.36 5.46 -15.75
CA GLY A 44 6.22 4.44 -16.32
C GLY A 44 6.17 3.18 -15.45
N ASP A 45 7.32 2.75 -14.95
CA ASP A 45 7.41 1.59 -14.06
C ASP A 45 7.37 1.95 -12.57
N ILE A 46 7.13 3.22 -12.24
CA ILE A 46 7.03 3.67 -10.84
C ILE A 46 5.57 3.73 -10.43
N GLU A 47 5.25 3.04 -9.33
CA GLU A 47 3.95 3.08 -8.68
C GLU A 47 4.03 3.97 -7.45
N ILE A 48 3.07 4.87 -7.28
CA ILE A 48 2.94 5.70 -6.09
C ILE A 48 1.53 5.53 -5.56
N THR A 49 1.42 4.96 -4.35
CA THR A 49 0.14 4.79 -3.67
C THR A 49 0.17 5.57 -2.37
N ILE A 50 -0.84 6.40 -2.16
CA ILE A 50 -0.96 7.23 -0.95
C ILE A 50 -2.26 6.85 -0.26
N SER A 51 -2.16 6.38 0.98
CA SER A 51 -3.33 6.08 1.80
C SER A 51 -3.34 6.96 3.04
N SER A 52 -4.54 7.29 3.51
CA SER A 52 -4.74 8.13 4.69
C SER A 52 -5.49 7.34 5.74
N TRP A 53 -5.08 7.48 6.99
CA TRP A 53 -5.56 6.70 8.13
C TRP A 53 -5.80 7.62 9.33
N ARG A 54 -6.75 7.25 10.18
CA ARG A 54 -7.11 8.07 11.34
C ARG A 54 -6.02 8.13 12.39
N SER A 55 -5.30 7.01 12.61
CA SER A 55 -4.29 6.93 13.65
C SER A 55 -3.15 6.00 13.25
N LYS A 56 -2.05 6.13 13.98
CA LYS A 56 -0.89 5.26 13.82
C LYS A 56 -1.22 3.81 14.15
N GLU A 57 -2.07 3.58 15.15
CA GLU A 57 -2.51 2.25 15.54
C GLU A 57 -3.26 1.56 14.40
N ASP A 58 -4.10 2.31 13.68
CA ASP A 58 -4.82 1.78 12.52
C ASP A 58 -3.87 1.37 11.40
N VAL A 59 -2.85 2.19 11.14
CA VAL A 59 -1.82 1.87 10.15
C VAL A 59 -1.09 0.58 10.54
N MET A 60 -0.71 0.46 11.81
CA MET A 60 0.02 -0.73 12.31
C MET A 60 -0.85 -1.98 12.23
N ASP A 61 -2.12 -1.86 12.57
CA ASP A 61 -3.07 -2.97 12.50
C ASP A 61 -3.22 -3.47 11.06
N TRP A 62 -3.40 -2.54 10.11
CA TRP A 62 -3.47 -2.88 8.70
C TRP A 62 -2.17 -3.51 8.20
N ALA A 63 -1.03 -2.94 8.56
CA ALA A 63 0.28 -3.45 8.15
C ALA A 63 0.55 -4.87 8.66
N ASN A 64 -0.01 -5.23 9.82
CA ASN A 64 0.16 -6.54 10.43
C ASN A 64 -0.95 -7.53 10.06
N ASN A 65 -1.88 -7.14 9.19
CA ASN A 65 -2.90 -8.05 8.67
C ASN A 65 -2.21 -9.24 7.98
N PRO A 66 -2.61 -10.49 8.25
CA PRO A 66 -1.96 -11.67 7.65
C PRO A 66 -1.89 -11.65 6.12
N GLU A 67 -2.93 -11.16 5.46
CA GLU A 67 -2.94 -11.06 3.99
C GLU A 67 -1.95 -10.00 3.50
N HIS A 68 -1.83 -8.89 4.22
CA HIS A 68 -0.85 -7.84 3.91
C HIS A 68 0.57 -8.36 4.11
N MET A 69 0.80 -9.12 5.17
CA MET A 69 2.10 -9.75 5.43
C MET A 69 2.50 -10.72 4.33
N LYS A 70 1.56 -11.50 3.79
CA LYS A 70 1.80 -12.39 2.66
C LYS A 70 2.22 -11.59 1.42
N ALA A 71 1.56 -10.48 1.15
CA ALA A 71 1.91 -9.61 0.03
C ALA A 71 3.32 -9.05 0.19
N LYS A 72 3.69 -8.62 1.40
CA LYS A 72 5.04 -8.12 1.69
C LYS A 72 6.11 -9.19 1.43
N GLN A 73 5.84 -10.42 1.82
CA GLN A 73 6.78 -11.53 1.61
C GLN A 73 7.01 -11.82 0.13
N ARG A 74 6.02 -11.54 -0.70
CA ARG A 74 6.09 -11.75 -2.15
C ARG A 74 6.47 -10.51 -2.94
N SER A 75 6.78 -9.40 -2.27
CA SER A 75 7.04 -8.12 -2.95
C SER A 75 8.15 -8.19 -3.98
N LYS A 76 9.17 -9.02 -3.76
CA LYS A 76 10.29 -9.19 -4.70
C LYS A 76 9.86 -9.82 -6.03
N GLU A 77 8.71 -10.46 -6.09
CA GLU A 77 8.18 -11.02 -7.34
C GLU A 77 7.61 -9.94 -8.25
N TRP A 78 7.16 -8.81 -7.66
CA TRP A 78 6.48 -7.74 -8.39
C TRP A 78 7.29 -6.46 -8.53
N TYR A 79 8.20 -6.22 -7.58
CA TYR A 79 8.94 -4.95 -7.51
C TYR A 79 10.43 -5.18 -7.46
N GLU A 80 11.16 -4.30 -8.14
CA GLU A 80 12.63 -4.27 -8.05
C GLU A 80 13.06 -3.64 -6.73
N TRP A 81 12.31 -2.63 -6.26
CA TRP A 81 12.47 -2.04 -4.94
C TRP A 81 11.16 -1.42 -4.48
N VAL A 82 11.03 -1.26 -3.18
CA VAL A 82 9.88 -0.61 -2.55
C VAL A 82 10.36 0.35 -1.47
N ARG A 83 9.57 1.42 -1.25
CA ARG A 83 9.78 2.37 -0.16
C ARG A 83 8.46 2.66 0.51
N GLY A 84 8.44 2.62 1.86
CA GLY A 84 7.30 3.00 2.66
C GLY A 84 7.66 4.21 3.53
N ILE A 85 6.85 5.26 3.45
CA ILE A 85 7.07 6.48 4.24
C ILE A 85 5.77 6.79 4.96
N HIS A 86 5.84 6.98 6.28
CA HIS A 86 4.71 7.37 7.10
C HIS A 86 4.89 8.83 7.52
N VAL A 87 3.87 9.65 7.28
CA VAL A 87 3.89 11.07 7.61
C VAL A 87 2.66 11.40 8.43
N GLU A 88 2.87 12.06 9.57
CA GLU A 88 1.76 12.59 10.34
C GLU A 88 1.33 13.91 9.71
N ALA A 89 0.08 13.98 9.25
CA ALA A 89 -0.47 15.17 8.65
C ALA A 89 -1.25 15.96 9.70
N VAL A 90 -1.10 17.27 9.67
CA VAL A 90 -1.86 18.17 10.55
C VAL A 90 -3.25 18.36 9.96
N ASP A 91 -4.26 18.13 10.78
CA ASP A 91 -5.65 18.36 10.39
C ASP A 91 -5.99 19.83 10.69
N ASP A 92 -6.26 20.58 9.66
CA ASP A 92 -6.71 21.95 9.79
C ASP A 92 -8.22 22.05 9.84
#